data_b8512e88a7f14f45dac90265b41f5062
#
_entry.id   b8512e88a7f14f45dac90265b41f5062
#
_cell.length_a   1.000
_cell.length_b   1.000
_cell.length_c   1.000
_cell.angle_alpha   90.00
_cell.angle_beta   90.00
_cell.angle_gamma   90.00
#
_symmetry.space_group_name_H-M   'P 1'
#
loop_
_entity.id
_entity.type
_entity.pdbx_description
1 polymer ?
#
loop_
_entity_poly.entity_id
_entity_poly.type
_entity_poly.pdbx_seq_one_letter_code
_entity_poly.pdbx_strand_id
1 'polypeptide(L)'
;MTARFDKGLVWFRRDLRTDDHAALYHALKQCQRVYCVFVFDRDILDTLPRADRRVEFIHASVVELDRNLGALTTSEGGGPIVLHAAAWQAVPDLAASLGVQAVYANHDDEPDALARDARVRNTLGAQGVVLHTYKDHCIFERDEVLTQGGTPFSVFTPYKNAWLRKLADDAFYLKPYPVERYTAALAPRPAAHQKPVPTLAELGFAPTNLAQLKIPTGASGGQALFDAFVDRMDQYHATRDFPAVKGPSYLG
;
A
#
# COMPACT_ATOMS: atom_id res chain seq x y z
N MET A 1 13.08 -21.08 10.17
CA MET A 1 12.23 -21.58 9.07
C MET A 1 13.00 -21.42 7.77
N THR A 2 13.09 -22.41 6.93
CA THR A 2 13.73 -22.28 5.61
C THR A 2 12.84 -21.44 4.71
N ALA A 3 13.40 -20.41 4.06
CA ALA A 3 12.65 -19.58 3.11
C ALA A 3 12.11 -20.45 1.96
N ARG A 4 10.89 -20.17 1.51
CA ARG A 4 10.21 -20.90 0.43
C ARG A 4 10.77 -20.53 -0.95
N PHE A 5 11.21 -19.27 -1.10
CA PHE A 5 11.71 -18.70 -2.35
C PHE A 5 13.07 -18.05 -2.14
N ASP A 6 13.93 -18.06 -3.15
CA ASP A 6 15.19 -17.28 -3.12
C ASP A 6 14.92 -15.80 -3.24
N LYS A 7 14.08 -15.39 -4.20
CA LYS A 7 13.78 -13.98 -4.47
C LYS A 7 12.29 -13.71 -4.54
N GLY A 8 11.85 -12.60 -3.94
CA GLY A 8 10.50 -12.05 -4.04
C GLY A 8 10.50 -10.58 -4.44
N LEU A 9 9.36 -10.11 -4.93
CA LEU A 9 9.11 -8.72 -5.28
C LEU A 9 7.84 -8.24 -4.59
N VAL A 10 7.90 -7.18 -3.78
CA VAL A 10 6.73 -6.53 -3.21
C VAL A 10 6.33 -5.35 -4.10
N TRP A 11 5.10 -5.39 -4.59
CA TRP A 11 4.51 -4.34 -5.40
C TRP A 11 3.64 -3.43 -4.54
N PHE A 12 4.20 -2.28 -4.13
CA PHE A 12 3.49 -1.23 -3.40
C PHE A 12 2.56 -0.47 -4.34
N ARG A 13 1.39 -0.06 -3.82
CA ARG A 13 0.37 0.67 -4.58
C ARG A 13 -0.23 1.82 -3.77
N ARG A 14 -1.33 1.58 -3.04
CA ARG A 14 -2.00 2.56 -2.16
C ARG A 14 -1.49 2.49 -0.71
N ASP A 15 -0.72 1.51 -0.39
CA ASP A 15 -0.25 1.04 0.90
C ASP A 15 1.19 1.49 1.19
N LEU A 16 1.48 2.79 0.98
CA LEU A 16 2.82 3.38 0.98
C LEU A 16 3.40 3.55 2.39
N ARG A 17 3.53 2.43 3.12
CA ARG A 17 4.09 2.37 4.47
C ARG A 17 4.97 1.13 4.66
N THR A 18 5.82 1.14 5.68
CA THR A 18 6.77 0.04 5.97
C THR A 18 6.41 -0.77 7.20
N ASP A 19 5.49 -0.30 8.01
CA ASP A 19 4.95 -0.96 9.21
C ASP A 19 3.56 -1.53 8.95
N ASP A 20 3.17 -2.56 9.70
CA ASP A 20 1.87 -3.24 9.62
C ASP A 20 1.40 -3.48 8.17
N HIS A 21 2.27 -4.00 7.32
CA HIS A 21 2.04 -4.17 5.88
C HIS A 21 2.02 -5.65 5.52
N ALA A 22 0.85 -6.19 5.20
CA ALA A 22 0.64 -7.63 5.02
C ALA A 22 1.54 -8.24 3.93
N ALA A 23 1.53 -7.69 2.72
CA ALA A 23 2.31 -8.22 1.60
C ALA A 23 3.82 -8.17 1.89
N LEU A 24 4.33 -7.07 2.46
CA LEU A 24 5.74 -6.93 2.83
C LEU A 24 6.15 -7.97 3.89
N TYR A 25 5.34 -8.10 4.95
CA TYR A 25 5.60 -9.09 6.00
C TYR A 25 5.66 -10.51 5.44
N HIS A 26 4.71 -10.90 4.60
CA HIS A 26 4.70 -12.25 4.04
C HIS A 26 5.84 -12.49 3.07
N ALA A 27 6.20 -11.50 2.25
CA ALA A 27 7.36 -11.59 1.37
C ALA A 27 8.66 -11.80 2.17
N LEU A 28 8.90 -10.97 3.19
CA LEU A 28 10.08 -11.05 4.03
C LEU A 28 10.20 -12.38 4.80
N LYS A 29 9.08 -12.99 5.18
CA LYS A 29 9.06 -14.31 5.81
C LYS A 29 9.29 -15.48 4.86
N GLN A 30 8.90 -15.31 3.61
CA GLN A 30 8.87 -16.43 2.64
C GLN A 30 10.04 -16.40 1.68
N CYS A 31 10.76 -15.28 1.54
CA CYS A 31 11.86 -15.12 0.61
C CYS A 31 13.18 -14.87 1.33
N GLN A 32 14.29 -15.30 0.73
CA GLN A 32 15.63 -14.99 1.23
C GLN A 32 16.01 -13.53 0.90
N ARG A 33 15.58 -13.03 -0.26
CA ARG A 33 15.81 -11.67 -0.75
C ARG A 33 14.51 -11.07 -1.28
N VAL A 34 14.17 -9.88 -0.82
CA VAL A 34 12.94 -9.18 -1.18
C VAL A 34 13.28 -7.83 -1.79
N TYR A 35 12.92 -7.66 -3.06
CA TYR A 35 12.92 -6.37 -3.74
C TYR A 35 11.58 -5.69 -3.55
N CYS A 36 11.56 -4.36 -3.60
CA CYS A 36 10.34 -3.56 -3.54
C CYS A 36 10.20 -2.75 -4.82
N VAL A 37 8.98 -2.57 -5.31
CA VAL A 37 8.69 -1.75 -6.49
C VAL A 37 7.45 -0.88 -6.24
N PHE A 38 7.51 0.35 -6.74
CA PHE A 38 6.36 1.21 -6.94
C PHE A 38 6.30 1.63 -8.42
N VAL A 39 5.11 1.63 -8.99
CA VAL A 39 4.89 2.04 -10.39
C VAL A 39 3.97 3.25 -10.42
N PHE A 40 4.48 4.38 -10.88
CA PHE A 40 3.64 5.47 -11.35
C PHE A 40 2.95 5.01 -12.64
N ASP A 41 1.73 4.48 -12.48
CA ASP A 41 1.02 3.76 -13.55
C ASP A 41 0.50 4.73 -14.61
N ARG A 42 1.02 4.63 -15.83
CA ARG A 42 0.65 5.50 -16.93
C ARG A 42 -0.81 5.34 -17.35
N ASP A 43 -1.37 4.14 -17.23
CA ASP A 43 -2.79 3.92 -17.55
C ASP A 43 -3.71 4.77 -16.64
N ILE A 44 -3.23 5.14 -15.44
CA ILE A 44 -3.92 6.04 -14.52
C ILE A 44 -3.48 7.49 -14.77
N LEU A 45 -2.17 7.75 -14.76
CA LEU A 45 -1.62 9.11 -14.73
C LEU A 45 -1.86 9.87 -16.03
N ASP A 46 -1.81 9.20 -17.19
CA ASP A 46 -1.97 9.86 -18.49
C ASP A 46 -3.37 10.46 -18.70
N THR A 47 -4.36 10.03 -17.89
CA THR A 47 -5.73 10.55 -17.92
C THR A 47 -5.95 11.77 -17.04
N LEU A 48 -4.98 12.12 -16.16
CA LEU A 48 -5.13 13.15 -15.15
C LEU A 48 -4.67 14.53 -15.65
N PRO A 49 -5.23 15.62 -15.10
CA PRO A 49 -4.70 16.97 -15.31
C PRO A 49 -3.24 17.05 -14.87
N ARG A 50 -2.42 17.84 -15.60
CA ARG A 50 -0.97 17.97 -15.30
C ARG A 50 -0.66 18.71 -14.01
N ALA A 51 -1.63 19.34 -13.36
CA ALA A 51 -1.55 19.91 -12.01
C ALA A 51 -2.59 19.22 -11.12
N ASP A 52 -2.27 18.03 -10.61
CA ASP A 52 -3.15 17.21 -9.77
C ASP A 52 -2.52 17.00 -8.38
N ARG A 53 -3.22 17.47 -7.33
CA ARG A 53 -2.78 17.37 -5.94
C ARG A 53 -2.61 15.93 -5.48
N ARG A 54 -3.40 14.99 -6.03
CA ARG A 54 -3.29 13.55 -5.69
C ARG A 54 -1.95 13.01 -6.13
N VAL A 55 -1.49 13.38 -7.34
CA VAL A 55 -0.19 12.95 -7.86
C VAL A 55 0.95 13.54 -7.04
N GLU A 56 0.86 14.83 -6.67
CA GLU A 56 1.83 15.49 -5.80
C GLU A 56 1.89 14.83 -4.41
N PHE A 57 0.72 14.52 -3.83
CA PHE A 57 0.62 13.80 -2.54
C PHE A 57 1.24 12.40 -2.63
N ILE A 58 0.89 11.61 -3.65
CA ILE A 58 1.44 10.27 -3.88
C ILE A 58 2.96 10.35 -4.09
N HIS A 59 3.44 11.31 -4.88
CA HIS A 59 4.88 11.52 -5.09
C HIS A 59 5.62 11.74 -3.77
N ALA A 60 5.12 12.64 -2.92
CA ALA A 60 5.69 12.89 -1.60
C ALA A 60 5.68 11.63 -0.71
N SER A 61 4.59 10.84 -0.77
CA SER A 61 4.48 9.58 -0.04
C SER A 61 5.46 8.51 -0.55
N VAL A 62 5.74 8.46 -1.85
CA VAL A 62 6.75 7.56 -2.43
C VAL A 62 8.16 7.97 -2.03
N VAL A 63 8.46 9.27 -1.97
CA VAL A 63 9.75 9.79 -1.46
C VAL A 63 9.94 9.39 0.02
N GLU A 64 8.89 9.46 0.82
CA GLU A 64 8.95 8.99 2.21
C GLU A 64 9.16 7.46 2.28
N LEU A 65 8.45 6.69 1.48
CA LEU A 65 8.61 5.24 1.40
C LEU A 65 10.05 4.84 1.00
N ASP A 66 10.64 5.56 0.03
CA ASP A 66 12.02 5.34 -0.41
C ASP A 66 13.00 5.52 0.76
N ARG A 67 12.88 6.61 1.50
CA ARG A 67 13.68 6.88 2.69
C ARG A 67 13.50 5.79 3.75
N ASN A 68 12.25 5.42 4.04
CA ASN A 68 11.94 4.48 5.12
C ASN A 68 12.41 3.05 4.79
N LEU A 69 12.19 2.56 3.57
CA LEU A 69 12.74 1.28 3.11
C LEU A 69 14.27 1.29 3.04
N GLY A 70 14.85 2.43 2.63
CA GLY A 70 16.30 2.62 2.64
C GLY A 70 16.89 2.48 4.05
N ALA A 71 16.24 3.07 5.05
CA ALA A 71 16.66 2.97 6.45
C ALA A 71 16.53 1.56 7.04
N LEU A 72 15.56 0.76 6.56
CA LEU A 72 15.38 -0.63 6.97
C LEU A 72 16.34 -1.60 6.28
N THR A 73 16.93 -1.21 5.16
CA THR A 73 17.85 -2.06 4.40
C THR A 73 19.25 -1.95 4.97
N THR A 74 19.88 -3.07 5.28
CA THR A 74 21.21 -3.10 5.91
C THR A 74 22.36 -2.73 4.96
N SER A 75 22.10 -2.70 3.64
CA SER A 75 23.07 -2.41 2.59
C SER A 75 22.77 -1.07 1.92
N GLU A 76 23.80 -0.43 1.38
CA GLU A 76 23.62 0.77 0.54
C GLU A 76 22.72 0.49 -0.68
N GLY A 77 21.96 1.49 -1.11
CA GLY A 77 21.05 1.38 -2.24
C GLY A 77 19.67 0.78 -1.90
N GLY A 78 19.29 0.74 -0.62
CA GLY A 78 17.94 0.39 -0.18
C GLY A 78 16.86 1.29 -0.79
N GLY A 79 15.59 0.85 -0.67
CA GLY A 79 14.43 1.58 -1.20
C GLY A 79 13.72 0.81 -2.32
N PRO A 80 12.54 1.28 -2.77
CA PRO A 80 11.81 0.66 -3.86
C PRO A 80 12.42 1.00 -5.22
N ILE A 81 12.33 0.10 -6.16
CA ILE A 81 12.49 0.41 -7.58
C ILE A 81 11.28 1.26 -7.97
N VAL A 82 11.50 2.46 -8.49
CA VAL A 82 10.39 3.34 -8.91
C VAL A 82 10.35 3.40 -10.43
N LEU A 83 9.20 3.05 -11.01
CA LEU A 83 8.98 3.01 -12.45
C LEU A 83 7.87 3.99 -12.86
N HIS A 84 7.95 4.54 -14.06
CA HIS A 84 6.87 5.29 -14.71
C HIS A 84 6.49 4.56 -16.00
N ALA A 85 5.50 3.68 -15.94
CA ALA A 85 5.13 2.77 -17.02
C ALA A 85 3.71 2.22 -16.79
N ALA A 86 3.17 1.46 -17.74
CA ALA A 86 1.95 0.69 -17.52
C ALA A 86 2.24 -0.47 -16.55
N ALA A 87 1.60 -0.47 -15.39
CA ALA A 87 1.93 -1.41 -14.30
C ALA A 87 1.71 -2.86 -14.68
N TRP A 88 0.68 -3.17 -15.48
CA TRP A 88 0.36 -4.53 -15.90
C TRP A 88 1.47 -5.20 -16.74
N GLN A 89 2.32 -4.40 -17.37
CA GLN A 89 3.49 -4.86 -18.13
C GLN A 89 4.77 -4.74 -17.31
N ALA A 90 4.98 -3.59 -16.68
CA ALA A 90 6.22 -3.27 -15.98
C ALA A 90 6.50 -4.21 -14.78
N VAL A 91 5.45 -4.66 -14.06
CA VAL A 91 5.63 -5.56 -12.92
C VAL A 91 6.08 -6.96 -13.34
N PRO A 92 5.45 -7.63 -14.34
CA PRO A 92 5.97 -8.90 -14.87
C PRO A 92 7.35 -8.80 -15.51
N ASP A 93 7.63 -7.73 -16.26
CA ASP A 93 8.93 -7.53 -16.90
C ASP A 93 10.04 -7.36 -15.85
N LEU A 94 9.77 -6.60 -14.78
CA LEU A 94 10.69 -6.45 -13.67
C LEU A 94 10.87 -7.78 -12.92
N ALA A 95 9.80 -8.52 -12.67
CA ALA A 95 9.86 -9.82 -12.02
C ALA A 95 10.77 -10.80 -12.80
N ALA A 96 10.64 -10.85 -14.13
CA ALA A 96 11.49 -11.65 -14.99
C ALA A 96 12.95 -11.18 -14.96
N SER A 97 13.20 -9.87 -15.05
CA SER A 97 14.57 -9.31 -15.05
C SER A 97 15.32 -9.55 -13.74
N LEU A 98 14.62 -9.55 -12.61
CA LEU A 98 15.17 -9.84 -11.29
C LEU A 98 15.27 -11.35 -11.00
N GLY A 99 14.60 -12.19 -11.78
CA GLY A 99 14.51 -13.62 -11.57
C GLY A 99 13.80 -13.97 -10.27
N VAL A 100 12.71 -13.26 -9.91
CA VAL A 100 11.92 -13.56 -8.72
C VAL A 100 10.98 -14.72 -8.97
N GLN A 101 10.69 -15.50 -7.93
CA GLN A 101 9.76 -16.63 -7.99
C GLN A 101 8.35 -16.25 -7.51
N ALA A 102 8.23 -15.15 -6.78
CA ALA A 102 6.95 -14.70 -6.27
C ALA A 102 6.86 -13.16 -6.24
N VAL A 103 5.68 -12.64 -6.57
CA VAL A 103 5.29 -11.23 -6.40
C VAL A 103 4.24 -11.15 -5.30
N TYR A 104 4.31 -10.11 -4.48
CA TYR A 104 3.44 -9.89 -3.34
C TYR A 104 2.79 -8.52 -3.46
N ALA A 105 1.48 -8.43 -3.23
CA ALA A 105 0.74 -7.17 -3.22
C ALA A 105 -0.42 -7.25 -2.22
N ASN A 106 -0.89 -6.12 -1.73
CA ASN A 106 -2.13 -6.07 -0.96
C ASN A 106 -3.34 -5.95 -1.90
N HIS A 107 -4.54 -6.29 -1.45
CA HIS A 107 -5.73 -6.23 -2.29
C HIS A 107 -6.08 -4.78 -2.67
N ASP A 108 -6.67 -4.63 -3.84
CA ASP A 108 -7.33 -3.40 -4.30
C ASP A 108 -8.62 -3.86 -4.98
N ASP A 109 -9.77 -3.41 -4.47
CA ASP A 109 -11.08 -3.92 -4.87
C ASP A 109 -11.78 -3.03 -5.92
N GLU A 110 -11.10 -1.97 -6.40
CA GLU A 110 -11.63 -1.15 -7.49
C GLU A 110 -11.65 -1.95 -8.80
N PRO A 111 -12.68 -1.81 -9.64
CA PRO A 111 -12.83 -2.62 -10.86
C PRO A 111 -11.62 -2.60 -11.79
N ASP A 112 -11.03 -1.41 -12.01
CA ASP A 112 -9.85 -1.26 -12.86
C ASP A 112 -8.60 -1.91 -12.23
N ALA A 113 -8.48 -1.84 -10.90
CA ALA A 113 -7.42 -2.51 -10.18
C ALA A 113 -7.55 -4.04 -10.27
N LEU A 114 -8.75 -4.58 -10.12
CA LEU A 114 -9.02 -6.02 -10.28
C LEU A 114 -8.68 -6.50 -11.71
N ALA A 115 -9.06 -5.72 -12.73
CA ALA A 115 -8.75 -6.03 -14.12
C ALA A 115 -7.22 -6.01 -14.38
N ARG A 116 -6.52 -4.99 -13.88
CA ARG A 116 -5.06 -4.87 -13.94
C ARG A 116 -4.39 -6.05 -13.23
N ASP A 117 -4.82 -6.37 -12.01
CA ASP A 117 -4.24 -7.45 -11.21
C ASP A 117 -4.45 -8.82 -11.84
N ALA A 118 -5.60 -9.04 -12.51
CA ALA A 118 -5.85 -10.26 -13.29
C ALA A 118 -4.86 -10.38 -14.47
N ARG A 119 -4.59 -9.28 -15.21
CA ARG A 119 -3.59 -9.27 -16.30
C ARG A 119 -2.20 -9.58 -15.76
N VAL A 120 -1.77 -8.91 -14.67
CA VAL A 120 -0.47 -9.16 -14.02
C VAL A 120 -0.35 -10.62 -13.60
N ARG A 121 -1.38 -11.17 -12.94
CA ARG A 121 -1.41 -12.58 -12.50
C ARG A 121 -1.23 -13.54 -13.65
N ASN A 122 -1.94 -13.33 -14.75
CA ASN A 122 -1.87 -14.19 -15.93
C ASN A 122 -0.47 -14.15 -16.57
N THR A 123 0.12 -12.95 -16.72
CA THR A 123 1.46 -12.79 -17.30
C THR A 123 2.53 -13.42 -16.40
N LEU A 124 2.50 -13.18 -15.10
CA LEU A 124 3.39 -13.81 -14.13
C LEU A 124 3.26 -15.33 -14.14
N GLY A 125 2.01 -15.85 -14.16
CA GLY A 125 1.75 -17.29 -14.25
C GLY A 125 2.35 -17.94 -15.47
N ALA A 126 2.30 -17.29 -16.63
CA ALA A 126 2.97 -17.74 -17.87
C ALA A 126 4.50 -17.78 -17.75
N GLN A 127 5.07 -16.99 -16.84
CA GLN A 127 6.51 -16.95 -16.54
C GLN A 127 6.90 -17.92 -15.39
N GLY A 128 5.93 -18.66 -14.81
CA GLY A 128 6.16 -19.53 -13.65
C GLY A 128 6.30 -18.77 -12.33
N VAL A 129 5.90 -17.49 -12.27
CA VAL A 129 5.97 -16.63 -11.09
C VAL A 129 4.58 -16.55 -10.43
N VAL A 130 4.52 -16.72 -9.10
CA VAL A 130 3.26 -16.67 -8.35
C VAL A 130 2.96 -15.27 -7.88
N LEU A 131 1.72 -14.78 -8.07
CA LEU A 131 1.23 -13.54 -7.44
C LEU A 131 0.46 -13.89 -6.14
N HIS A 132 1.03 -13.54 -5.00
CA HIS A 132 0.38 -13.61 -3.70
C HIS A 132 -0.28 -12.28 -3.36
N THR A 133 -1.55 -12.30 -2.96
CA THR A 133 -2.27 -11.09 -2.55
C THR A 133 -2.85 -11.24 -1.17
N TYR A 134 -2.91 -10.13 -0.40
CA TYR A 134 -3.31 -10.12 0.99
C TYR A 134 -4.28 -9.00 1.28
N LYS A 135 -5.17 -9.22 2.24
CA LYS A 135 -6.00 -8.19 2.84
C LYS A 135 -5.13 -7.23 3.66
N ASP A 136 -5.38 -5.93 3.51
CA ASP A 136 -4.60 -4.91 4.19
C ASP A 136 -5.41 -3.64 4.52
N HIS A 137 -6.27 -3.16 3.60
CA HIS A 137 -6.99 -1.90 3.71
C HIS A 137 -8.10 -1.88 4.77
N CYS A 138 -8.59 -3.04 5.17
CA CYS A 138 -9.68 -3.17 6.12
C CYS A 138 -9.53 -4.45 6.96
N ILE A 139 -10.17 -4.46 8.11
CA ILE A 139 -10.14 -5.62 9.02
C ILE A 139 -10.90 -6.79 8.43
N PHE A 140 -12.07 -6.52 7.86
CA PHE A 140 -12.86 -7.53 7.13
C PHE A 140 -13.18 -7.01 5.72
N GLU A 141 -12.94 -7.84 4.72
CA GLU A 141 -13.20 -7.53 3.31
C GLU A 141 -14.20 -8.48 2.70
N ARG A 142 -14.80 -8.07 1.58
CA ARG A 142 -15.67 -8.89 0.72
C ARG A 142 -16.75 -9.62 1.53
N ASP A 143 -16.72 -10.95 1.46
CA ASP A 143 -17.73 -11.84 2.06
C ASP A 143 -17.38 -12.26 3.49
N GLU A 144 -16.48 -11.57 4.17
CA GLU A 144 -16.07 -11.94 5.54
C GLU A 144 -17.14 -11.57 6.60
N VAL A 145 -18.06 -10.63 6.32
CA VAL A 145 -19.18 -10.28 7.20
C VAL A 145 -20.47 -10.30 6.41
N LEU A 146 -21.19 -11.42 6.50
CA LEU A 146 -22.45 -11.66 5.81
C LEU A 146 -23.61 -11.87 6.78
N THR A 147 -24.83 -11.77 6.28
CA THR A 147 -26.05 -12.19 7.00
C THR A 147 -26.03 -13.71 7.27
N GLN A 148 -26.92 -14.20 8.13
CA GLN A 148 -27.08 -15.64 8.34
C GLN A 148 -27.44 -16.40 7.06
N GLY A 149 -28.07 -15.73 6.10
CA GLY A 149 -28.39 -16.29 4.78
C GLY A 149 -27.24 -16.24 3.76
N GLY A 150 -26.02 -15.80 4.16
CA GLY A 150 -24.87 -15.73 3.27
C GLY A 150 -24.90 -14.58 2.26
N THR A 151 -25.71 -13.55 2.50
CA THR A 151 -25.83 -12.37 1.63
C THR A 151 -25.25 -11.12 2.31
N PRO A 152 -24.81 -10.11 1.55
CA PRO A 152 -24.40 -8.82 2.11
C PRO A 152 -25.53 -8.16 2.91
N PHE A 153 -25.17 -7.40 3.94
CA PHE A 153 -26.11 -6.56 4.67
C PHE A 153 -26.54 -5.35 3.83
N SER A 154 -27.82 -5.07 3.77
CA SER A 154 -28.39 -3.87 3.12
C SER A 154 -28.55 -2.69 4.08
N VAL A 155 -28.41 -2.90 5.41
CA VAL A 155 -28.60 -1.90 6.45
C VAL A 155 -27.37 -1.84 7.35
N PHE A 156 -26.91 -0.62 7.67
CA PHE A 156 -25.68 -0.39 8.42
C PHE A 156 -25.69 -0.97 9.85
N THR A 157 -26.77 -0.75 10.61
CA THR A 157 -26.80 -1.16 12.03
C THR A 157 -26.64 -2.67 12.23
N PRO A 158 -27.36 -3.55 11.53
CA PRO A 158 -27.10 -4.99 11.59
C PRO A 158 -25.69 -5.38 11.15
N TYR A 159 -25.19 -4.76 10.09
CA TYR A 159 -23.81 -4.95 9.62
C TYR A 159 -22.80 -4.60 10.71
N LYS A 160 -22.89 -3.38 11.27
CA LYS A 160 -22.02 -2.94 12.37
C LYS A 160 -22.02 -3.95 13.53
N ASN A 161 -23.22 -4.41 13.94
CA ASN A 161 -23.33 -5.34 15.06
C ASN A 161 -22.70 -6.72 14.76
N ALA A 162 -22.84 -7.21 13.53
CA ALA A 162 -22.19 -8.44 13.09
C ALA A 162 -20.67 -8.27 13.02
N TRP A 163 -20.21 -7.14 12.47
CA TRP A 163 -18.80 -6.77 12.38
C TRP A 163 -18.12 -6.71 13.75
N LEU A 164 -18.73 -5.97 14.70
CA LEU A 164 -18.19 -5.84 16.08
C LEU A 164 -18.19 -7.19 16.82
N ARG A 165 -19.20 -8.03 16.63
CA ARG A 165 -19.25 -9.38 17.20
C ARG A 165 -18.11 -10.23 16.68
N LYS A 166 -17.94 -10.27 15.37
CA LYS A 166 -16.85 -11.03 14.75
C LYS A 166 -15.48 -10.57 15.22
N LEU A 167 -15.29 -9.26 15.37
CA LEU A 167 -14.05 -8.70 15.90
C LEU A 167 -13.79 -9.11 17.35
N ALA A 168 -14.85 -9.18 18.17
CA ALA A 168 -14.74 -9.59 19.57
C ALA A 168 -14.43 -11.08 19.74
N ASP A 169 -14.83 -11.92 18.78
CA ASP A 169 -14.60 -13.37 18.81
C ASP A 169 -13.10 -13.74 18.64
N ASP A 170 -12.31 -12.90 17.94
CA ASP A 170 -10.88 -13.17 17.75
C ASP A 170 -10.05 -11.87 17.68
N ALA A 171 -9.31 -11.61 18.74
CA ALA A 171 -8.37 -10.48 18.81
C ALA A 171 -7.22 -10.57 17.78
N PHE A 172 -7.06 -11.72 17.10
CA PHE A 172 -6.07 -11.87 16.04
C PHE A 172 -6.28 -10.88 14.90
N TYR A 173 -7.52 -10.50 14.59
CA TYR A 173 -7.85 -9.53 13.54
C TYR A 173 -7.23 -8.14 13.72
N LEU A 174 -6.83 -7.79 14.97
CA LEU A 174 -6.21 -6.49 15.29
C LEU A 174 -4.68 -6.59 15.48
N LYS A 175 -4.09 -7.76 15.27
CA LYS A 175 -2.63 -7.90 15.41
C LYS A 175 -1.93 -7.29 14.22
N PRO A 176 -1.01 -6.34 14.44
CA PRO A 176 -0.20 -5.78 13.36
C PRO A 176 0.76 -6.82 12.80
N TYR A 177 1.14 -6.66 11.55
CA TYR A 177 2.18 -7.44 10.89
C TYR A 177 3.57 -6.93 11.31
N PRO A 178 4.36 -7.66 12.12
CA PRO A 178 5.65 -7.19 12.62
C PRO A 178 6.74 -7.27 11.54
N VAL A 179 6.71 -6.36 10.58
CA VAL A 179 7.64 -6.27 9.45
C VAL A 179 9.08 -6.13 9.93
N GLU A 180 9.29 -5.34 10.97
CA GLU A 180 10.61 -5.01 11.54
C GLU A 180 11.42 -6.26 11.93
N ARG A 181 10.76 -7.37 12.23
CA ARG A 181 11.41 -8.64 12.62
C ARG A 181 12.09 -9.36 11.47
N TYR A 182 11.79 -9.00 10.24
CA TYR A 182 12.20 -9.75 9.06
C TYR A 182 12.94 -8.90 8.02
N THR A 183 13.32 -7.68 8.36
CA THR A 183 13.96 -6.71 7.45
C THR A 183 15.31 -7.17 6.92
N ALA A 184 15.97 -8.13 7.57
CA ALA A 184 17.22 -8.73 7.07
C ALA A 184 17.06 -9.35 5.65
N ALA A 185 15.84 -9.69 5.23
CA ALA A 185 15.58 -10.18 3.87
C ALA A 185 15.41 -9.06 2.83
N LEU A 186 15.35 -7.77 3.24
CA LEU A 186 15.31 -6.65 2.29
C LEU A 186 16.58 -6.60 1.46
N ALA A 187 16.42 -6.60 0.15
CA ALA A 187 17.51 -6.49 -0.80
C ALA A 187 17.67 -5.04 -1.29
N PRO A 188 18.91 -4.55 -1.47
CA PRO A 188 19.13 -3.27 -2.11
C PRO A 188 18.68 -3.31 -3.58
N ARG A 189 18.35 -2.16 -4.14
CA ARG A 189 18.07 -2.03 -5.56
C ARG A 189 19.26 -2.50 -6.39
N PRO A 190 19.04 -3.29 -7.46
CA PRO A 190 20.10 -3.59 -8.41
C PRO A 190 20.70 -2.30 -9.00
N ALA A 191 21.98 -2.31 -9.39
CA ALA A 191 22.69 -1.13 -9.90
C ALA A 191 21.95 -0.39 -11.02
N ALA A 192 21.30 -1.12 -11.91
CA ALA A 192 20.49 -0.54 -13.00
C ALA A 192 19.28 0.28 -12.52
N HIS A 193 18.84 0.06 -11.28
CA HIS A 193 17.67 0.68 -10.67
C HIS A 193 18.01 1.61 -9.48
N GLN A 194 19.29 1.86 -9.22
CA GLN A 194 19.75 2.80 -8.19
C GLN A 194 19.60 4.24 -8.68
N LYS A 195 18.35 4.66 -8.83
CA LYS A 195 17.97 6.01 -9.24
C LYS A 195 17.10 6.63 -8.16
N PRO A 196 17.13 7.96 -7.98
CA PRO A 196 16.20 8.65 -7.09
C PRO A 196 14.76 8.48 -7.59
N VAL A 197 13.79 8.75 -6.74
CA VAL A 197 12.38 8.87 -7.13
C VAL A 197 12.28 9.93 -8.23
N PRO A 198 11.63 9.65 -9.37
CA PRO A 198 11.46 10.65 -10.43
C PRO A 198 10.75 11.89 -9.90
N THR A 199 11.17 13.06 -10.32
CA THR A 199 10.53 14.34 -9.98
C THR A 199 9.13 14.42 -10.61
N LEU A 200 8.26 15.30 -10.10
CA LEU A 200 6.95 15.56 -10.74
C LEU A 200 7.10 15.95 -12.21
N ALA A 201 8.11 16.76 -12.55
CA ALA A 201 8.37 17.17 -13.93
C ALA A 201 8.74 15.99 -14.84
N GLU A 202 9.56 15.05 -14.36
CA GLU A 202 9.90 13.82 -15.10
C GLU A 202 8.69 12.89 -15.26
N LEU A 203 7.72 12.95 -14.35
CA LEU A 203 6.42 12.27 -14.47
C LEU A 203 5.44 13.03 -15.37
N GLY A 204 5.80 14.23 -15.87
CA GLY A 204 4.95 15.09 -16.72
C GLY A 204 3.92 15.91 -15.93
N PHE A 205 4.14 16.14 -14.64
CA PHE A 205 3.24 16.92 -13.78
C PHE A 205 3.90 18.21 -13.28
N ALA A 206 3.05 19.21 -13.01
CA ALA A 206 3.44 20.46 -12.40
C ALA A 206 3.11 20.44 -10.89
N PRO A 207 3.89 21.15 -10.05
CA PRO A 207 3.53 21.39 -8.67
C PRO A 207 2.17 22.07 -8.55
N THR A 208 1.45 21.79 -7.47
CA THR A 208 0.16 22.42 -7.16
C THR A 208 0.29 23.34 -5.94
N ASN A 209 -0.83 23.73 -5.36
CA ASN A 209 -0.85 24.44 -4.08
C ASN A 209 -0.96 23.50 -2.86
N LEU A 210 -0.62 22.23 -2.98
CA LEU A 210 -0.73 21.25 -1.89
C LEU A 210 0.00 21.69 -0.62
N ALA A 211 1.22 22.21 -0.76
CA ALA A 211 1.99 22.72 0.37
C ALA A 211 1.30 23.88 1.11
N GLN A 212 0.51 24.71 0.41
CA GLN A 212 -0.25 25.81 1.01
C GLN A 212 -1.44 25.31 1.84
N LEU A 213 -1.97 24.13 1.54
CA LEU A 213 -3.10 23.55 2.26
C LEU A 213 -2.68 22.99 3.63
N LYS A 214 -1.38 22.88 3.90
CA LYS A 214 -0.82 22.35 5.14
C LYS A 214 -1.34 20.94 5.46
N ILE A 215 -1.60 20.15 4.43
CA ILE A 215 -1.97 18.73 4.55
C ILE A 215 -0.67 17.93 4.64
N PRO A 216 -0.38 17.27 5.77
CA PRO A 216 0.81 16.43 5.88
C PRO A 216 0.67 15.23 4.95
N THR A 217 1.78 14.85 4.30
CA THR A 217 1.83 13.75 3.32
C THR A 217 2.52 12.53 3.90
N GLY A 218 2.28 11.37 3.27
CA GLY A 218 2.93 10.12 3.64
C GLY A 218 2.36 9.45 4.90
N ALA A 219 2.95 8.33 5.26
CA ALA A 219 2.56 7.58 6.46
C ALA A 219 2.82 8.41 7.74
N SER A 220 3.91 9.16 7.79
CA SER A 220 4.22 10.05 8.93
C SER A 220 3.17 11.18 9.06
N GLY A 221 2.66 11.69 7.95
CA GLY A 221 1.58 12.67 7.95
C GLY A 221 0.28 12.10 8.49
N GLY A 222 -0.08 10.89 8.08
CA GLY A 222 -1.22 10.16 8.60
C GLY A 222 -1.11 9.93 10.12
N GLN A 223 0.05 9.49 10.58
CA GLN A 223 0.30 9.30 12.01
C GLN A 223 0.15 10.61 12.81
N ALA A 224 0.73 11.70 12.33
CA ALA A 224 0.61 12.99 12.98
C ALA A 224 -0.85 13.49 13.08
N LEU A 225 -1.66 13.25 12.04
CA LEU A 225 -3.09 13.57 12.06
C LEU A 225 -3.86 12.67 13.04
N PHE A 226 -3.51 11.40 13.12
CA PHE A 226 -4.11 10.46 14.07
C PHE A 226 -3.78 10.84 15.51
N ASP A 227 -2.52 11.11 15.82
CA ASP A 227 -2.09 11.53 17.17
C ASP A 227 -2.82 12.81 17.60
N ALA A 228 -2.92 13.80 16.70
CA ALA A 228 -3.68 15.02 16.96
C ALA A 228 -5.18 14.78 17.09
N PHE A 229 -5.73 13.69 16.58
CA PHE A 229 -7.14 13.33 16.71
C PHE A 229 -7.44 12.59 18.03
N VAL A 230 -6.53 11.75 18.51
CA VAL A 230 -6.71 10.95 19.74
C VAL A 230 -7.13 11.82 20.94
N ASP A 231 -6.52 13.00 21.08
CA ASP A 231 -6.80 13.93 22.19
C ASP A 231 -8.23 14.51 22.18
N ARG A 232 -8.99 14.34 21.11
CA ARG A 232 -10.37 14.85 20.96
C ARG A 232 -11.36 13.79 20.44
N MET A 233 -10.92 12.55 20.35
CA MET A 233 -11.71 11.44 19.80
C MET A 233 -12.98 11.19 20.60
N ASP A 234 -12.94 11.38 21.91
CA ASP A 234 -14.08 11.25 22.83
C ASP A 234 -15.25 12.18 22.49
N GLN A 235 -14.94 13.37 21.91
CA GLN A 235 -15.92 14.36 21.48
C GLN A 235 -16.39 14.16 20.03
N TYR A 236 -15.88 13.17 19.31
CA TYR A 236 -16.17 12.98 17.89
C TYR A 236 -17.67 12.84 17.59
N HIS A 237 -18.40 12.10 18.41
CA HIS A 237 -19.85 11.88 18.25
C HIS A 237 -20.67 13.19 18.35
N ALA A 238 -20.19 14.16 19.11
CA ALA A 238 -20.85 15.45 19.31
C ALA A 238 -20.40 16.53 18.30
N THR A 239 -19.20 16.39 17.75
CA THR A 239 -18.57 17.49 16.97
C THR A 239 -18.47 17.22 15.47
N ARG A 240 -18.55 15.96 15.03
CA ARG A 240 -18.30 15.56 13.63
C ARG A 240 -19.22 16.24 12.60
N ASP A 241 -20.45 16.56 13.01
CA ASP A 241 -21.47 17.13 12.13
C ASP A 241 -21.44 18.66 12.07
N PHE A 242 -20.52 19.30 12.80
CA PHE A 242 -20.39 20.75 12.88
C PHE A 242 -19.11 21.23 12.17
N PRO A 243 -19.19 21.73 10.92
CA PRO A 243 -18.01 22.12 10.13
C PRO A 243 -17.15 23.22 10.78
N ALA A 244 -17.76 24.07 11.64
CA ALA A 244 -17.05 25.13 12.36
C ALA A 244 -16.21 24.62 13.55
N VAL A 245 -16.39 23.36 13.92
CA VAL A 245 -15.67 22.72 15.04
C VAL A 245 -14.63 21.77 14.48
N LYS A 246 -13.41 21.76 15.05
CA LYS A 246 -12.37 20.82 14.69
C LYS A 246 -12.71 19.40 15.21
N GLY A 247 -13.73 18.76 14.60
CA GLY A 247 -14.30 17.47 15.03
C GLY A 247 -13.68 16.25 14.33
N PRO A 248 -13.57 16.22 12.98
CA PRO A 248 -13.09 15.04 12.25
C PRO A 248 -11.58 14.81 12.39
N SER A 249 -11.16 13.58 12.03
CA SER A 249 -9.75 13.18 12.08
C SER A 249 -8.90 13.80 10.97
N TYR A 250 -9.50 14.15 9.85
CA TYR A 250 -8.81 14.57 8.60
C TYR A 250 -7.87 13.50 8.01
N LEU A 251 -8.13 12.22 8.28
CA LEU A 251 -7.33 11.08 7.79
C LEU A 251 -7.79 10.51 6.45
N GLY A 252 -8.92 10.98 5.94
CA GLY A 252 -9.52 10.50 4.69
C GLY A 252 -9.30 11.41 3.49
#